data_05de4e779febf37bd697ecfc03840c8c
#
_entry.id   05de4e779febf37bd697ecfc03840c8c
#
_cell.length_a   1.000
_cell.length_b   1.000
_cell.length_c   1.000
_cell.angle_alpha   90.00
_cell.angle_beta   90.00
_cell.angle_gamma   90.00
#
_symmetry.space_group_name_H-M   'P 1'
#
loop_
_entity.id
_entity.type
_entity.pdbx_description
1 polymer ?
#
loop_
_entity_poly.entity_id
_entity_poly.type
_entity_poly.pdbx_seq_one_letter_code
_entity_poly.pdbx_strand_id
1 'polypeptide(L)'
;MAIDIEAIYQSTLEHYRKARSNLIALNERYVKHDSMAISDVIPGFEADKLEFGSYAKENYAVLFVDMRDSTTRAQEVGAEKTFLTMHVFLTALLEVIKYYHGKVIDIMGDGLMVFWGGEEARRKDGMTKTEAVRHAGNCGRAMLTVCTDVINRIVEEKELGKKINIGVGIAFDSVVVTKIGIPGSYDVKAFGDCINVASKYSNTYNRVKVTKKVKEIWPTVKGGKLKFIPAEGGGYFVE
;
A
#
# COMPACT_ATOMS: atom_id res chain seq x y z
N MET A 1 -11.34 4.29 -16.19
CA MET A 1 -12.46 4.53 -15.27
C MET A 1 -11.93 5.28 -14.06
N ALA A 2 -12.69 6.17 -13.49
CA ALA A 2 -12.35 6.81 -12.22
C ALA A 2 -12.75 5.89 -11.06
N ILE A 3 -12.02 5.97 -9.96
CA ILE A 3 -12.33 5.22 -8.74
C ILE A 3 -13.65 5.73 -8.14
N ASP A 4 -14.49 4.83 -7.65
CA ASP A 4 -15.76 5.18 -7.02
C ASP A 4 -15.55 5.52 -5.55
N ILE A 5 -15.45 6.79 -5.24
CA ILE A 5 -15.20 7.32 -3.89
C ILE A 5 -16.33 6.97 -2.92
N GLU A 6 -17.58 7.03 -3.37
CA GLU A 6 -18.73 6.73 -2.50
C GLU A 6 -18.80 5.23 -2.17
N ALA A 7 -18.52 4.34 -3.13
CA ALA A 7 -18.43 2.91 -2.86
C ALA A 7 -17.34 2.59 -1.83
N ILE A 8 -16.16 3.21 -1.93
CA ILE A 8 -15.08 3.04 -0.95
C ILE A 8 -15.50 3.60 0.41
N TYR A 9 -16.17 4.74 0.44
CA TYR A 9 -16.67 5.32 1.70
C TYR A 9 -17.64 4.36 2.39
N GLN A 10 -18.63 3.81 1.68
CA GLN A 10 -19.61 2.88 2.26
C GLN A 10 -18.95 1.58 2.75
N SER A 11 -18.06 0.99 1.96
CA SER A 11 -17.29 -0.20 2.36
C SER A 11 -16.45 0.07 3.61
N THR A 12 -15.72 1.19 3.64
CA THR A 12 -14.87 1.58 4.78
C THR A 12 -15.70 1.85 6.04
N LEU A 13 -16.87 2.49 5.88
CA LEU A 13 -17.78 2.77 6.98
C LEU A 13 -18.39 1.48 7.57
N GLU A 14 -18.68 0.49 6.75
CA GLU A 14 -19.13 -0.83 7.20
C GLU A 14 -18.06 -1.53 8.05
N HIS A 15 -16.81 -1.54 7.59
CA HIS A 15 -15.68 -2.08 8.35
C HIS A 15 -15.47 -1.34 9.68
N TYR A 16 -15.58 -0.02 9.68
CA TYR A 16 -15.55 0.77 10.92
C TYR A 16 -16.66 0.35 11.90
N ARG A 17 -17.90 0.22 11.42
CA ARG A 17 -19.05 -0.19 12.27
C ARG A 17 -18.83 -1.57 12.88
N LYS A 18 -18.32 -2.52 12.10
CA LYS A 18 -17.96 -3.86 12.55
C LYS A 18 -16.84 -3.83 13.59
N ALA A 19 -15.77 -3.08 13.34
CA ALA A 19 -14.67 -2.92 14.30
C ALA A 19 -15.15 -2.27 15.61
N ARG A 20 -15.98 -1.23 15.54
CA ARG A 20 -16.57 -0.58 16.72
C ARG A 20 -17.49 -1.51 17.50
N SER A 21 -18.34 -2.29 16.82
CA SER A 21 -19.20 -3.27 17.45
C SER A 21 -18.39 -4.34 18.18
N ASN A 22 -17.32 -4.84 17.56
CA ASN A 22 -16.43 -5.82 18.18
C ASN A 22 -15.66 -5.21 19.36
N LEU A 23 -15.23 -3.96 19.30
CA LEU A 23 -14.57 -3.28 20.41
C LEU A 23 -15.49 -3.20 21.64
N ILE A 24 -16.79 -2.96 21.44
CA ILE A 24 -17.79 -2.94 22.50
C ILE A 24 -18.07 -4.37 23.01
N ALA A 25 -18.08 -5.37 22.13
CA ALA A 25 -18.33 -6.77 22.49
C ALA A 25 -17.12 -7.51 23.06
N LEU A 26 -15.90 -6.97 22.91
CA LEU A 26 -14.62 -7.61 23.25
C LEU A 26 -14.35 -7.77 24.75
N ASN A 27 -15.29 -7.47 25.60
CA ASN A 27 -15.25 -8.04 26.95
C ASN A 27 -15.54 -9.55 27.00
N GLU A 28 -15.87 -10.21 25.87
CA GLU A 28 -16.39 -11.58 25.95
C GLU A 28 -15.83 -12.66 25.03
N ARG A 29 -15.21 -12.43 23.86
CA ARG A 29 -14.68 -13.58 23.06
C ARG A 29 -13.70 -13.20 21.93
N TYR A 30 -12.58 -13.88 21.93
CA TYR A 30 -11.65 -14.03 20.78
C TYR A 30 -12.28 -14.98 19.76
N VAL A 31 -12.65 -14.50 18.57
CA VAL A 31 -13.11 -15.35 17.47
C VAL A 31 -11.96 -15.56 16.49
N LYS A 32 -11.46 -16.79 16.42
CA LYS A 32 -10.46 -17.21 15.44
C LYS A 32 -11.19 -17.54 14.14
N HIS A 33 -10.89 -16.79 13.07
CA HIS A 33 -11.33 -17.13 11.71
C HIS A 33 -10.12 -17.58 10.90
N ASP A 34 -10.27 -18.72 10.20
CA ASP A 34 -9.33 -19.16 9.17
C ASP A 34 -9.50 -18.27 7.93
N SER A 35 -8.68 -17.23 7.84
CA SER A 35 -8.53 -16.43 6.63
C SER A 35 -7.05 -16.34 6.28
N MET A 36 -6.71 -16.46 5.00
CA MET A 36 -5.33 -16.30 4.53
C MET A 36 -4.82 -14.91 4.89
N ALA A 37 -3.71 -14.87 5.63
CA ALA A 37 -3.01 -13.63 5.93
C ALA A 37 -2.45 -13.01 4.64
N ILE A 38 -2.47 -11.68 4.54
CA ILE A 38 -1.98 -10.94 3.36
C ILE A 38 -0.47 -11.15 3.14
N SER A 39 0.28 -11.43 4.20
CA SER A 39 1.74 -11.48 4.23
C SER A 39 2.37 -12.73 3.62
N ASP A 40 1.62 -13.72 3.16
CA ASP A 40 2.19 -15.03 2.85
C ASP A 40 2.59 -15.22 1.37
N VAL A 41 2.32 -14.26 0.47
CA VAL A 41 2.53 -14.49 -0.96
C VAL A 41 3.11 -13.27 -1.68
N ILE A 42 4.39 -13.32 -2.02
CA ILE A 42 4.92 -12.46 -3.09
C ILE A 42 4.42 -13.02 -4.43
N PRO A 43 3.88 -12.20 -5.36
CA PRO A 43 3.33 -12.67 -6.62
C PRO A 43 4.28 -13.61 -7.38
N GLY A 44 3.81 -14.81 -7.69
CA GLY A 44 4.60 -15.84 -8.38
C GLY A 44 5.46 -16.72 -7.48
N PHE A 45 5.50 -16.47 -6.17
CA PHE A 45 6.34 -17.23 -5.24
C PHE A 45 5.53 -17.81 -4.10
N GLU A 46 5.35 -19.13 -4.14
CA GLU A 46 4.75 -19.89 -3.06
C GLU A 46 5.87 -20.42 -2.15
N ALA A 47 5.77 -20.16 -0.85
CA ALA A 47 6.79 -20.51 0.13
C ALA A 47 7.18 -22.00 0.11
N ASP A 48 6.19 -22.88 -0.12
CA ASP A 48 6.39 -24.33 -0.15
C ASP A 48 7.11 -24.82 -1.41
N LYS A 49 7.10 -24.03 -2.49
CA LYS A 49 7.76 -24.34 -3.76
C LYS A 49 9.17 -23.78 -3.89
N LEU A 50 9.58 -22.94 -2.94
CA LEU A 50 10.93 -22.37 -2.92
C LEU A 50 11.86 -23.21 -2.04
N GLU A 51 13.05 -23.50 -2.54
CA GLU A 51 14.13 -24.09 -1.76
C GLU A 51 14.85 -23.02 -0.93
N PHE A 52 15.36 -23.38 0.23
CA PHE A 52 16.20 -22.48 1.02
C PHE A 52 17.47 -22.09 0.26
N GLY A 53 17.74 -20.78 0.23
CA GLY A 53 18.89 -20.22 -0.49
C GLY A 53 18.70 -20.09 -2.00
N SER A 54 17.61 -20.60 -2.56
CA SER A 54 17.24 -20.27 -3.94
C SER A 54 16.75 -18.82 -4.04
N TYR A 55 16.92 -18.20 -5.20
CA TYR A 55 16.41 -16.87 -5.45
C TYR A 55 15.89 -16.71 -6.87
N ALA A 56 14.97 -15.79 -7.03
CA ALA A 56 14.57 -15.29 -8.34
C ALA A 56 14.76 -13.77 -8.38
N LYS A 57 15.03 -13.23 -9.57
CA LYS A 57 15.20 -11.81 -9.79
C LYS A 57 14.19 -11.34 -10.82
N GLU A 58 13.28 -10.49 -10.39
CA GLU A 58 12.20 -9.97 -11.23
C GLU A 58 12.04 -8.46 -11.08
N ASN A 59 11.34 -7.82 -12.03
CA ASN A 59 11.12 -6.39 -12.01
C ASN A 59 9.71 -6.06 -11.51
N TYR A 60 9.64 -5.16 -10.50
CA TYR A 60 8.39 -4.70 -9.93
C TYR A 60 8.32 -3.17 -9.86
N ALA A 61 7.12 -2.64 -10.03
CA ALA A 61 6.79 -1.33 -9.48
C ALA A 61 6.42 -1.53 -8.01
N VAL A 62 7.15 -0.85 -7.14
CA VAL A 62 7.03 -0.93 -5.69
C VAL A 62 6.45 0.38 -5.19
N LEU A 63 5.37 0.31 -4.43
CA LEU A 63 4.76 1.44 -3.76
C LEU A 63 4.80 1.23 -2.25
N PHE A 64 5.22 2.27 -1.54
CA PHE A 64 5.01 2.43 -0.11
C PHE A 64 4.03 3.56 0.13
N VAL A 65 3.07 3.34 1.01
CA VAL A 65 2.22 4.39 1.60
C VAL A 65 2.34 4.30 3.10
N ASP A 66 2.41 5.46 3.75
CA ASP A 66 2.66 5.53 5.18
C ASP A 66 1.91 6.73 5.79
N MET A 67 1.35 6.54 7.00
CA MET A 67 0.66 7.59 7.74
C MET A 67 1.68 8.53 8.39
N ARG A 68 1.49 9.83 8.23
CA ARG A 68 2.36 10.81 8.87
C ARG A 68 1.96 11.04 10.33
N ASP A 69 2.98 11.16 11.18
CA ASP A 69 2.83 11.47 12.61
C ASP A 69 1.97 10.44 13.38
N SER A 70 1.91 9.20 12.93
CA SER A 70 1.08 8.13 13.49
C SER A 70 1.36 7.86 14.97
N THR A 71 2.63 7.85 15.37
CA THR A 71 3.04 7.66 16.78
C THR A 71 2.49 8.76 17.67
N THR A 72 2.68 10.02 17.28
CA THR A 72 2.16 11.18 18.03
C THR A 72 0.63 11.13 18.08
N ARG A 73 -0.01 10.81 16.95
CA ARG A 73 -1.45 10.64 16.87
C ARG A 73 -1.95 9.57 17.84
N ALA A 74 -1.32 8.39 17.87
CA ALA A 74 -1.70 7.28 18.73
C ALA A 74 -1.63 7.67 20.23
N GLN A 75 -0.62 8.45 20.61
CA GLN A 75 -0.48 9.00 21.96
C GLN A 75 -1.60 10.00 22.31
N GLU A 76 -2.01 10.84 21.36
CA GLU A 76 -3.05 11.85 21.55
C GLU A 76 -4.45 11.24 21.67
N VAL A 77 -4.77 10.21 20.85
CA VAL A 77 -6.15 9.69 20.75
C VAL A 77 -6.40 8.43 21.58
N GLY A 78 -5.34 7.74 22.02
CA GLY A 78 -5.40 6.49 22.77
C GLY A 78 -5.65 5.24 21.92
N ALA A 79 -5.57 4.08 22.56
CA ALA A 79 -5.55 2.78 21.87
C ALA A 79 -6.84 2.48 21.07
N GLU A 80 -8.01 2.74 21.64
CA GLU A 80 -9.30 2.44 21.01
C GLU A 80 -9.51 3.25 19.72
N LYS A 81 -9.28 4.58 19.78
CA LYS A 81 -9.40 5.42 18.58
C LYS A 81 -8.31 5.12 17.56
N THR A 82 -7.12 4.72 18.00
CA THR A 82 -6.06 4.23 17.11
C THR A 82 -6.50 2.97 16.39
N PHE A 83 -7.03 1.98 17.10
CA PHE A 83 -7.57 0.75 16.52
C PHE A 83 -8.64 1.05 15.46
N LEU A 84 -9.65 1.86 15.80
CA LEU A 84 -10.71 2.25 14.86
C LEU A 84 -10.18 3.02 13.66
N THR A 85 -9.21 3.92 13.89
CA THR A 85 -8.54 4.67 12.82
C THR A 85 -7.81 3.73 11.84
N MET A 86 -7.09 2.73 12.36
CA MET A 86 -6.38 1.76 11.52
C MET A 86 -7.33 0.92 10.66
N HIS A 87 -8.50 0.52 11.21
CA HIS A 87 -9.54 -0.15 10.43
C HIS A 87 -10.10 0.72 9.30
N VAL A 88 -10.29 2.01 9.52
CA VAL A 88 -10.69 2.96 8.48
C VAL A 88 -9.58 3.12 7.45
N PHE A 89 -8.36 3.37 7.91
CA PHE A 89 -7.21 3.69 7.08
C PHE A 89 -6.80 2.55 6.16
N LEU A 90 -6.52 1.38 6.75
CA LEU A 90 -6.05 0.23 5.97
C LEU A 90 -7.14 -0.28 5.02
N THR A 91 -8.40 -0.37 5.46
CA THR A 91 -9.49 -0.84 4.60
C THR A 91 -9.67 0.06 3.38
N ALA A 92 -9.70 1.37 3.55
CA ALA A 92 -9.85 2.30 2.44
C ALA A 92 -8.68 2.19 1.44
N LEU A 93 -7.44 2.07 1.92
CA LEU A 93 -6.28 1.90 1.05
C LEU A 93 -6.25 0.54 0.35
N LEU A 94 -6.67 -0.54 1.02
CA LEU A 94 -6.77 -1.87 0.42
C LEU A 94 -7.79 -1.91 -0.73
N GLU A 95 -8.92 -1.21 -0.61
CA GLU A 95 -9.90 -1.08 -1.72
C GLU A 95 -9.28 -0.34 -2.93
N VAL A 96 -8.49 0.72 -2.69
CA VAL A 96 -7.75 1.41 -3.76
C VAL A 96 -6.74 0.46 -4.43
N ILE A 97 -5.96 -0.28 -3.63
CA ILE A 97 -4.97 -1.22 -4.14
C ILE A 97 -5.62 -2.30 -5.00
N LYS A 98 -6.72 -2.88 -4.51
CA LYS A 98 -7.51 -3.88 -5.24
C LYS A 98 -8.01 -3.36 -6.58
N TYR A 99 -8.56 -2.13 -6.60
CA TYR A 99 -9.04 -1.47 -7.84
C TYR A 99 -7.92 -1.32 -8.89
N TYR A 100 -6.70 -1.04 -8.47
CA TYR A 100 -5.53 -0.92 -9.35
C TYR A 100 -4.74 -2.23 -9.50
N HIS A 101 -5.28 -3.37 -9.11
CA HIS A 101 -4.67 -4.71 -9.24
C HIS A 101 -3.30 -4.84 -8.55
N GLY A 102 -3.08 -4.11 -7.46
CA GLY A 102 -1.86 -4.21 -6.64
C GLY A 102 -1.87 -5.46 -5.76
N LYS A 103 -0.71 -5.98 -5.49
CA LYS A 103 -0.50 -7.04 -4.51
C LYS A 103 0.15 -6.47 -3.26
N VAL A 104 -0.56 -6.56 -2.15
CA VAL A 104 0.00 -6.19 -0.84
C VAL A 104 1.01 -7.24 -0.45
N ILE A 105 2.23 -6.81 -0.18
CA ILE A 105 3.35 -7.66 0.22
C ILE A 105 3.51 -7.67 1.73
N ASP A 106 3.30 -6.50 2.35
CA ASP A 106 3.45 -6.37 3.79
C ASP A 106 2.59 -5.22 4.33
N ILE A 107 2.15 -5.37 5.57
CA ILE A 107 1.50 -4.33 6.37
C ILE A 107 2.44 -4.02 7.54
N MET A 108 3.10 -2.88 7.48
CA MET A 108 4.11 -2.46 8.45
C MET A 108 3.54 -1.40 9.39
N GLY A 109 2.80 -1.84 10.41
CA GLY A 109 2.12 -0.93 11.32
C GLY A 109 1.06 -0.10 10.62
N ASP A 110 1.37 1.15 10.33
CA ASP A 110 0.55 2.15 9.65
C ASP A 110 0.93 2.37 8.19
N GLY A 111 1.76 1.49 7.63
CA GLY A 111 2.20 1.53 6.24
C GLY A 111 1.86 0.27 5.47
N LEU A 112 1.81 0.39 4.14
CA LEU A 112 1.61 -0.73 3.22
C LEU A 112 2.73 -0.75 2.18
N MET A 113 3.25 -1.96 1.91
CA MET A 113 4.12 -2.24 0.78
C MET A 113 3.35 -3.00 -0.29
N VAL A 114 3.35 -2.48 -1.52
CA VAL A 114 2.53 -3.01 -2.63
C VAL A 114 3.38 -3.18 -3.88
N PHE A 115 3.20 -4.30 -4.58
CA PHE A 115 3.90 -4.61 -5.82
C PHE A 115 2.96 -4.73 -7.02
N TRP A 116 3.46 -4.33 -8.20
CA TRP A 116 2.88 -4.60 -9.52
C TRP A 116 3.97 -5.12 -10.46
N GLY A 117 3.63 -6.09 -11.30
CA GLY A 117 4.56 -6.68 -12.25
C GLY A 117 5.03 -8.07 -11.85
N GLY A 118 6.25 -8.41 -12.22
CA GLY A 118 6.78 -9.76 -12.12
C GLY A 118 6.38 -10.65 -13.29
N GLU A 119 6.99 -11.83 -13.39
CA GLU A 119 6.77 -12.76 -14.50
C GLU A 119 5.36 -13.36 -14.47
N GLU A 120 4.84 -13.62 -13.28
CA GLU A 120 3.49 -14.16 -13.12
C GLU A 120 2.42 -13.20 -13.64
N ALA A 121 2.48 -11.93 -13.25
CA ALA A 121 1.55 -10.90 -13.72
C ALA A 121 1.68 -10.67 -15.24
N ARG A 122 2.90 -10.74 -15.77
CA ARG A 122 3.13 -10.67 -17.22
C ARG A 122 2.50 -11.86 -17.94
N ARG A 123 2.66 -13.09 -17.42
CA ARG A 123 2.16 -14.31 -18.04
C ARG A 123 0.65 -14.47 -17.95
N LYS A 124 0.06 -14.18 -16.77
CA LYS A 124 -1.39 -14.36 -16.52
C LYS A 124 -2.22 -13.21 -17.04
N ASP A 125 -1.77 -11.98 -16.81
CA ASP A 125 -2.57 -10.76 -16.99
C ASP A 125 -2.04 -9.90 -18.16
N GLY A 126 -0.93 -10.30 -18.82
CA GLY A 126 -0.27 -9.52 -19.86
C GLY A 126 0.37 -8.22 -19.34
N MET A 127 0.56 -8.06 -18.04
CA MET A 127 1.02 -6.82 -17.43
C MET A 127 2.44 -6.46 -17.84
N THR A 128 2.57 -5.43 -18.65
CA THR A 128 3.86 -4.86 -19.06
C THR A 128 4.47 -3.99 -17.96
N LYS A 129 5.77 -3.68 -18.04
CA LYS A 129 6.42 -2.73 -17.12
C LYS A 129 5.74 -1.36 -17.11
N THR A 130 5.24 -0.91 -18.26
CA THR A 130 4.53 0.36 -18.42
C THR A 130 3.19 0.35 -17.69
N GLU A 131 2.47 -0.75 -17.77
CA GLU A 131 1.22 -0.92 -17.04
C GLU A 131 1.43 -1.05 -15.54
N ALA A 132 2.43 -1.81 -15.11
CA ALA A 132 2.80 -1.92 -13.69
C ALA A 132 3.09 -0.54 -13.08
N VAL A 133 3.92 0.28 -13.74
CA VAL A 133 4.23 1.65 -13.30
C VAL A 133 3.00 2.55 -13.34
N ARG A 134 2.17 2.46 -14.40
CA ARG A 134 0.93 3.23 -14.53
C ARG A 134 -0.07 2.90 -13.42
N HIS A 135 -0.26 1.61 -13.12
CA HIS A 135 -1.13 1.17 -12.03
C HIS A 135 -0.64 1.65 -10.67
N ALA A 136 0.64 1.46 -10.37
CA ALA A 136 1.24 1.93 -9.13
C ALA A 136 1.10 3.45 -8.96
N GLY A 137 1.39 4.21 -10.01
CA GLY A 137 1.30 5.66 -10.00
C GLY A 137 -0.13 6.19 -9.82
N ASN A 138 -1.08 5.62 -10.55
CA ASN A 138 -2.50 5.99 -10.41
C ASN A 138 -3.06 5.55 -9.06
N CYS A 139 -2.64 4.40 -8.53
CA CYS A 139 -2.97 3.94 -7.19
C CYS A 139 -2.50 4.96 -6.14
N GLY A 140 -1.24 5.39 -6.18
CA GLY A 140 -0.70 6.37 -5.24
C GLY A 140 -1.45 7.71 -5.28
N ARG A 141 -1.83 8.20 -6.46
CA ARG A 141 -2.65 9.42 -6.59
C ARG A 141 -4.05 9.23 -6.04
N ALA A 142 -4.69 8.10 -6.32
CA ALA A 142 -6.01 7.78 -5.79
C ALA A 142 -6.00 7.65 -4.26
N MET A 143 -4.92 7.13 -3.68
CA MET A 143 -4.75 7.07 -2.22
C MET A 143 -4.79 8.46 -1.57
N LEU A 144 -4.19 9.49 -2.20
CA LEU A 144 -4.29 10.87 -1.70
C LEU A 144 -5.73 11.36 -1.70
N THR A 145 -6.46 11.12 -2.79
CA THR A 145 -7.88 11.49 -2.90
C THR A 145 -8.72 10.76 -1.86
N VAL A 146 -8.56 9.44 -1.72
CA VAL A 146 -9.30 8.62 -0.74
C VAL A 146 -8.93 9.00 0.69
N CYS A 147 -7.68 9.37 0.95
CA CYS A 147 -7.31 9.89 2.27
C CYS A 147 -8.08 11.17 2.62
N THR A 148 -8.24 12.08 1.67
CA THR A 148 -8.97 13.34 1.89
C THR A 148 -10.48 13.12 1.96
N ASP A 149 -11.05 12.41 0.98
CA ASP A 149 -12.49 12.42 0.72
C ASP A 149 -13.23 11.27 1.43
N VAL A 150 -12.50 10.22 1.86
CA VAL A 150 -13.06 9.07 2.56
C VAL A 150 -12.53 8.97 3.99
N ILE A 151 -11.21 8.78 4.14
CA ILE A 151 -10.61 8.51 5.45
C ILE A 151 -10.83 9.70 6.38
N ASN A 152 -10.44 10.90 5.96
CA ASN A 152 -10.58 12.10 6.78
C ASN A 152 -12.03 12.50 7.03
N ARG A 153 -12.94 12.21 6.10
CA ARG A 153 -14.38 12.37 6.32
C ARG A 153 -14.86 11.47 7.46
N ILE A 154 -14.53 10.18 7.47
CA ILE A 154 -14.92 9.24 8.53
C ILE A 154 -14.22 9.61 9.87
N VAL A 155 -12.95 10.00 9.83
CA VAL A 155 -12.20 10.44 11.01
C VAL A 155 -12.89 11.63 11.70
N GLU A 156 -13.36 12.59 10.90
CA GLU A 156 -14.09 13.76 11.39
C GLU A 156 -15.50 13.39 11.89
N GLU A 157 -16.30 12.67 11.10
CA GLU A 157 -17.66 12.24 11.45
C GLU A 157 -17.73 11.34 12.70
N LYS A 158 -16.66 10.58 12.97
CA LYS A 158 -16.58 9.64 14.10
C LYS A 158 -15.69 10.14 15.24
N GLU A 159 -15.24 11.39 15.18
CA GLU A 159 -14.40 12.04 16.21
C GLU A 159 -13.17 11.21 16.59
N LEU A 160 -12.51 10.62 15.59
CA LEU A 160 -11.34 9.77 15.79
C LEU A 160 -10.03 10.53 15.97
N GLY A 161 -10.07 11.86 16.02
CA GLY A 161 -8.92 12.75 16.23
C GLY A 161 -8.65 13.65 15.03
N LYS A 162 -7.41 14.14 14.91
CA LYS A 162 -6.98 15.05 13.84
C LYS A 162 -7.01 14.34 12.46
N LYS A 163 -7.09 15.13 11.39
CA LYS A 163 -6.97 14.64 10.01
C LYS A 163 -5.67 13.89 9.80
N ILE A 164 -5.73 12.84 8.99
CA ILE A 164 -4.61 12.00 8.62
C ILE A 164 -3.94 12.59 7.38
N ASN A 165 -2.64 12.64 7.39
CA ASN A 165 -1.80 12.89 6.24
C ASN A 165 -1.07 11.62 5.86
N ILE A 166 -0.83 11.40 4.57
CA ILE A 166 -0.09 10.25 4.07
C ILE A 166 1.04 10.67 3.15
N GLY A 167 2.06 9.84 3.06
CA GLY A 167 3.07 9.97 2.03
C GLY A 167 3.12 8.72 1.17
N VAL A 168 3.36 8.90 -0.14
CA VAL A 168 3.45 7.79 -1.09
C VAL A 168 4.77 7.85 -1.83
N GLY A 169 5.54 6.77 -1.77
CA GLY A 169 6.79 6.60 -2.51
C GLY A 169 6.67 5.48 -3.53
N ILE A 170 7.16 5.71 -4.78
CA ILE A 170 7.10 4.71 -5.84
C ILE A 170 8.46 4.59 -6.53
N ALA A 171 8.93 3.36 -6.67
CA ALA A 171 10.12 3.01 -7.43
C ALA A 171 9.86 1.83 -8.37
N PHE A 172 10.71 1.66 -9.36
CA PHE A 172 10.67 0.52 -10.29
C PHE A 172 12.07 0.01 -10.51
N ASP A 173 12.33 -1.23 -10.13
CA ASP A 173 13.57 -1.93 -10.48
C ASP A 173 13.47 -3.44 -10.23
N SER A 174 14.61 -4.12 -10.38
CA SER A 174 14.73 -5.53 -10.04
C SER A 174 14.73 -5.75 -8.53
N VAL A 175 14.01 -6.79 -8.13
CA VAL A 175 13.87 -7.28 -6.77
C VAL A 175 14.30 -8.73 -6.74
N VAL A 176 15.07 -9.11 -5.75
CA VAL A 176 15.41 -10.51 -5.47
C VAL A 176 14.39 -11.05 -4.49
N VAL A 177 13.72 -12.12 -4.87
CA VAL A 177 12.79 -12.86 -4.02
C VAL A 177 13.44 -14.16 -3.60
N THR A 178 13.42 -14.48 -2.32
CA THR A 178 14.05 -15.68 -1.77
C THR A 178 13.31 -16.17 -0.52
N LYS A 179 13.47 -17.46 -0.22
CA LYS A 179 13.01 -18.06 1.03
C LYS A 179 14.13 -17.97 2.08
N ILE A 180 13.85 -17.29 3.18
CA ILE A 180 14.78 -17.10 4.29
C ILE A 180 14.24 -17.79 5.54
N GLY A 181 15.14 -18.40 6.31
CA GLY A 181 14.84 -19.04 7.59
C GLY A 181 15.42 -20.46 7.67
N ILE A 182 14.80 -21.24 8.51
CA ILE A 182 15.13 -22.64 8.75
C ILE A 182 13.85 -23.49 8.63
N PRO A 183 13.96 -24.82 8.45
CA PRO A 183 12.77 -25.68 8.48
C PRO A 183 11.90 -25.45 9.71
N GLY A 184 10.61 -25.20 9.49
CA GLY A 184 9.64 -24.87 10.54
C GLY A 184 9.57 -23.39 10.95
N SER A 185 10.51 -22.54 10.49
CA SER A 185 10.48 -21.08 10.74
C SER A 185 11.10 -20.33 9.56
N TYR A 186 10.29 -20.03 8.56
CA TYR A 186 10.74 -19.37 7.33
C TYR A 186 9.70 -18.39 6.78
N ASP A 187 10.15 -17.52 5.89
CA ASP A 187 9.33 -16.57 5.19
C ASP A 187 9.87 -16.31 3.77
N VAL A 188 9.03 -15.86 2.85
CA VAL A 188 9.45 -15.38 1.54
C VAL A 188 9.65 -13.88 1.59
N LYS A 189 10.86 -13.43 1.33
CA LYS A 189 11.22 -12.02 1.40
C LYS A 189 11.70 -11.48 0.06
N ALA A 190 11.45 -10.21 -0.12
CA ALA A 190 11.86 -9.43 -1.28
C ALA A 190 12.95 -8.43 -0.88
N PHE A 191 14.04 -8.39 -1.64
CA PHE A 191 15.16 -7.47 -1.44
C PHE A 191 15.47 -6.70 -2.71
N GLY A 192 15.65 -5.41 -2.59
CA GLY A 192 16.02 -4.54 -3.72
C GLY A 192 16.19 -3.09 -3.28
N ASP A 193 17.08 -2.37 -3.94
CA ASP A 193 17.28 -0.94 -3.66
C ASP A 193 15.99 -0.14 -3.88
N CYS A 194 15.21 -0.51 -4.90
CA CYS A 194 13.92 0.14 -5.18
C CYS A 194 12.93 0.06 -4.01
N ILE A 195 12.96 -1.01 -3.20
CA ILE A 195 12.14 -1.15 -1.99
C ILE A 195 12.53 -0.07 -0.98
N ASN A 196 13.84 0.06 -0.70
CA ASN A 196 14.36 1.05 0.23
C ASN A 196 14.11 2.49 -0.26
N VAL A 197 14.26 2.74 -1.57
CA VAL A 197 14.00 4.06 -2.16
C VAL A 197 12.52 4.40 -2.10
N ALA A 198 11.62 3.47 -2.42
CA ALA A 198 10.18 3.70 -2.33
C ALA A 198 9.76 4.00 -0.89
N SER A 199 10.28 3.25 0.08
CA SER A 199 10.05 3.50 1.51
C SER A 199 10.53 4.89 1.95
N LYS A 200 11.75 5.30 1.58
CA LYS A 200 12.25 6.66 1.87
C LYS A 200 11.41 7.75 1.20
N TYR A 201 10.90 7.50 0.00
CA TYR A 201 10.08 8.45 -0.75
C TYR A 201 8.66 8.58 -0.19
N SER A 202 8.16 7.60 0.57
CA SER A 202 6.89 7.74 1.30
C SER A 202 6.97 8.73 2.48
N ASN A 203 8.18 9.17 2.87
CA ASN A 203 8.34 10.20 3.88
C ASN A 203 8.04 11.62 3.33
N THR A 204 6.82 11.80 2.83
CA THR A 204 6.30 13.07 2.31
C THR A 204 4.91 13.34 2.90
N TYR A 205 4.41 14.56 2.76
CA TYR A 205 3.09 14.95 3.24
C TYR A 205 2.14 15.17 2.06
N ASN A 206 1.10 14.34 1.96
CA ASN A 206 0.03 14.40 0.96
C ASN A 206 0.57 14.53 -0.47
N ARG A 207 1.63 13.78 -0.76
CA ARG A 207 2.29 13.77 -2.07
C ARG A 207 2.68 12.37 -2.49
N VAL A 208 2.72 12.17 -3.80
CA VAL A 208 3.33 11.01 -4.44
C VAL A 208 4.72 11.40 -4.92
N LYS A 209 5.76 10.71 -4.44
CA LYS A 209 7.15 10.89 -4.89
C LYS A 209 7.61 9.65 -5.63
N VAL A 210 8.19 9.85 -6.82
CA VAL A 210 8.60 8.76 -7.72
C VAL A 210 10.07 8.87 -8.12
N THR A 211 10.69 7.74 -8.44
CA THR A 211 12.05 7.72 -8.99
C THR A 211 12.08 8.24 -10.44
N LYS A 212 13.27 8.63 -10.91
CA LYS A 212 13.49 8.99 -12.32
C LYS A 212 13.08 7.86 -13.26
N LYS A 213 13.39 6.61 -12.92
CA LYS A 213 13.03 5.43 -13.71
C LYS A 213 11.50 5.25 -13.83
N VAL A 214 10.76 5.50 -12.76
CA VAL A 214 9.28 5.51 -12.78
C VAL A 214 8.77 6.60 -13.72
N LYS A 215 9.28 7.83 -13.61
CA LYS A 215 8.92 8.93 -14.51
C LYS A 215 9.17 8.59 -15.99
N GLU A 216 10.30 7.96 -16.31
CA GLU A 216 10.67 7.59 -17.68
C GLU A 216 9.77 6.49 -18.27
N ILE A 217 9.28 5.58 -17.43
CA ILE A 217 8.41 4.46 -17.84
C ILE A 217 6.94 4.87 -17.85
N TRP A 218 6.51 5.77 -16.95
CA TRP A 218 5.10 6.15 -16.82
C TRP A 218 4.61 6.84 -18.09
N PRO A 219 3.62 6.26 -18.78
CA PRO A 219 3.19 6.81 -20.06
C PRO A 219 2.52 8.17 -19.87
N THR A 220 3.02 9.15 -20.57
CA THR A 220 2.43 10.49 -20.65
C THR A 220 1.88 10.71 -22.04
N VAL A 221 0.72 11.36 -22.14
CA VAL A 221 0.14 11.78 -23.41
C VAL A 221 0.39 13.27 -23.63
N LYS A 222 0.64 13.67 -24.89
CA LYS A 222 0.82 15.08 -25.25
C LYS A 222 -0.45 15.86 -24.85
N GLY A 223 -0.30 16.91 -24.03
CA GLY A 223 -1.41 17.67 -23.48
C GLY A 223 -2.07 17.07 -22.24
N GLY A 224 -1.56 15.95 -21.73
CA GLY A 224 -2.02 15.35 -20.47
C GLY A 224 -1.74 16.25 -19.25
N LYS A 225 -2.56 16.08 -18.21
CA LYS A 225 -2.46 16.88 -16.97
C LYS A 225 -1.35 16.40 -16.01
N LEU A 226 -0.79 15.20 -16.23
CA LEU A 226 0.24 14.62 -15.36
C LEU A 226 1.55 15.41 -15.47
N LYS A 227 2.01 15.94 -14.34
CA LYS A 227 3.26 16.68 -14.26
C LYS A 227 4.22 16.01 -13.27
N PHE A 228 5.51 16.08 -13.59
CA PHE A 228 6.60 15.60 -12.73
C PHE A 228 7.48 16.77 -12.33
N ILE A 229 7.43 17.15 -11.06
CA ILE A 229 8.19 18.27 -10.49
C ILE A 229 9.41 17.70 -9.77
N PRO A 230 10.63 18.15 -10.09
CA PRO A 230 11.83 17.73 -9.36
C PRO A 230 11.65 17.93 -7.85
N ALA A 231 12.02 16.92 -7.07
CA ALA A 231 11.91 16.95 -5.63
C ALA A 231 13.30 17.11 -4.98
N GLU A 232 13.38 17.86 -3.90
CA GLU A 232 14.57 17.91 -3.06
C GLU A 232 14.91 16.50 -2.54
N GLY A 233 16.22 16.18 -2.47
CA GLY A 233 16.69 14.84 -2.13
C GLY A 233 16.47 13.80 -3.23
N GLY A 234 16.24 14.24 -4.49
CA GLY A 234 16.09 13.39 -5.67
C GLY A 234 14.66 12.91 -5.93
N GLY A 235 14.44 12.37 -7.13
CA GLY A 235 13.13 11.95 -7.61
C GLY A 235 12.22 13.09 -8.04
N TYR A 236 10.94 12.81 -8.18
CA TYR A 236 9.93 13.73 -8.69
C TYR A 236 8.64 13.61 -7.91
N PHE A 237 8.00 14.71 -7.57
CA PHE A 237 6.62 14.76 -7.17
C PHE A 237 5.71 14.64 -8.40
N VAL A 238 4.57 13.98 -8.20
CA VAL A 238 3.54 13.78 -9.23
C VAL A 238 2.36 14.69 -8.94
N GLU A 239 1.95 15.49 -9.94
CA GLU A 239 0.79 16.37 -9.90
C GLU A 239 -0.18 16.10 -11.06
#